data_65c9d619f7e6f7a7991241d16ecad219
#
_entry.id   65c9d619f7e6f7a7991241d16ecad219
#
_cell.length_a   1.000
_cell.length_b   1.000
_cell.length_c   1.000
_cell.angle_alpha   90.00
_cell.angle_beta   90.00
_cell.angle_gamma   90.00
#
_symmetry.space_group_name_H-M   'P 1'
#
loop_
_entity.id
_entity.type
_entity.pdbx_description
1 polymer ?
#
loop_
_entity_poly.entity_id
_entity_poly.type
_entity_poly.pdbx_seq_one_letter_code
_entity_poly.pdbx_strand_id
1 'polypeptide(L)'
;MTSSSEKTCPRLIAEGRGKLAILHPSGPVYNPCYFDIQPGKAHFRGGHYHKSKTEVFYVISGSCLIRYYDPDTGEHGSFGVQEADMVTILPMCAHRMEAEEFCQVMEFSLEDVDYATDTLVYHFD
;
A
#
# COMPACT_ATOMS: atom_id res chain seq x y z
N MET A 1 8.94 -7.62 15.94
CA MET A 1 8.40 -6.25 16.09
C MET A 1 7.52 -5.94 14.89
N THR A 2 6.36 -5.41 15.15
CA THR A 2 5.47 -5.01 14.07
C THR A 2 5.86 -3.62 13.61
N SER A 3 6.25 -3.50 12.37
CA SER A 3 6.47 -2.22 11.74
C SER A 3 5.13 -1.58 11.39
N SER A 4 5.07 -0.24 11.35
CA SER A 4 3.87 0.49 10.92
C SER A 4 3.58 0.28 9.42
N SER A 5 4.56 -0.19 8.67
CA SER A 5 4.37 -0.67 7.31
C SER A 5 5.08 -2.01 7.16
N GLU A 6 4.42 -2.94 6.50
CA GLU A 6 4.91 -4.30 6.41
C GLU A 6 4.60 -4.89 5.05
N LYS A 7 5.63 -5.47 4.43
CA LYS A 7 5.44 -6.25 3.21
C LYS A 7 5.02 -7.65 3.60
N THR A 8 3.89 -8.10 3.10
CA THR A 8 3.31 -9.41 3.38
C THR A 8 3.19 -10.21 2.09
N CYS A 9 2.90 -11.50 2.24
CA CYS A 9 2.70 -12.39 1.10
C CYS A 9 1.23 -12.81 1.05
N PRO A 10 0.52 -12.57 -0.05
CA PRO A 10 -0.82 -13.10 -0.20
C PRO A 10 -0.75 -14.60 -0.40
N ARG A 11 -1.85 -15.28 -0.15
CA ARG A 11 -1.98 -16.69 -0.53
C ARG A 11 -2.08 -16.76 -2.05
N LEU A 12 -1.05 -17.31 -2.68
CA LEU A 12 -0.94 -17.40 -4.13
C LEU A 12 -1.06 -18.85 -4.57
N ILE A 13 -1.98 -19.09 -5.50
CA ILE A 13 -2.17 -20.41 -6.12
C ILE A 13 -1.83 -20.28 -7.59
N ALA A 14 -0.79 -21.00 -8.03
CA ALA A 14 -0.39 -21.03 -9.44
C ALA A 14 -0.82 -22.36 -10.05
N GLU A 15 -1.42 -22.30 -11.22
CA GLU A 15 -1.85 -23.48 -11.96
C GLU A 15 -1.75 -23.23 -13.46
N GLY A 16 -1.95 -24.29 -14.28
CA GLY A 16 -1.73 -24.19 -15.72
C GLY A 16 -2.54 -23.13 -16.44
N ARG A 17 -3.69 -22.73 -15.91
CA ARG A 17 -4.54 -21.69 -16.48
C ARG A 17 -4.25 -20.28 -15.93
N GLY A 18 -3.31 -20.14 -14.98
CA GLY A 18 -2.95 -18.85 -14.44
C GLY A 18 -2.72 -18.87 -12.93
N LYS A 19 -2.83 -17.69 -12.32
CA LYS A 19 -2.58 -17.49 -10.89
C LYS A 19 -3.84 -16.96 -10.21
N LEU A 20 -4.02 -17.34 -8.94
CA LEU A 20 -5.06 -16.82 -8.08
C LEU A 20 -4.40 -16.30 -6.80
N ALA A 21 -4.66 -15.04 -6.45
CA ALA A 21 -4.16 -14.45 -5.21
C ALA A 21 -5.34 -14.17 -4.28
N ILE A 22 -5.27 -14.70 -3.07
CA ILE A 22 -6.27 -14.43 -2.03
C ILE A 22 -5.69 -13.35 -1.13
N LEU A 23 -6.25 -12.14 -1.22
CA LEU A 23 -5.67 -10.95 -0.59
C LEU A 23 -6.08 -10.79 0.87
N HIS A 24 -7.31 -11.15 1.20
CA HIS A 24 -7.82 -11.01 2.58
C HIS A 24 -8.86 -12.09 2.86
N PRO A 25 -8.43 -13.28 3.34
CA PRO A 25 -9.34 -14.42 3.49
C PRO A 25 -10.27 -14.34 4.70
N SER A 26 -10.03 -13.42 5.64
CA SER A 26 -10.75 -13.37 6.90
C SER A 26 -11.41 -12.02 7.12
N GLY A 27 -12.69 -11.94 6.83
CA GLY A 27 -13.47 -10.77 7.15
C GLY A 27 -13.66 -9.79 5.98
N PRO A 28 -14.44 -8.73 6.20
CA PRO A 28 -14.77 -7.78 5.15
C PRO A 28 -13.62 -6.83 4.83
N VAL A 29 -13.66 -6.30 3.62
CA VAL A 29 -12.79 -5.21 3.19
C VAL A 29 -13.66 -4.03 2.77
N TYR A 30 -13.10 -2.82 2.80
CA TYR A 30 -13.82 -1.58 2.54
C TYR A 30 -13.09 -0.76 1.49
N ASN A 31 -13.86 0.01 0.71
CA ASN A 31 -13.35 0.99 -0.24
C ASN A 31 -12.29 0.42 -1.19
N PRO A 32 -12.56 -0.73 -1.84
CA PRO A 32 -11.60 -1.27 -2.79
C PRO A 32 -11.47 -0.34 -4.00
N CYS A 33 -10.23 -0.13 -4.43
CA CYS A 33 -9.98 0.66 -5.62
C CYS A 33 -8.77 0.15 -6.37
N TYR A 34 -8.68 0.56 -7.62
CA TYR A 34 -7.53 0.32 -8.48
C TYR A 34 -6.88 1.66 -8.77
N PHE A 35 -5.56 1.67 -8.81
CA PHE A 35 -4.82 2.81 -9.34
C PHE A 35 -3.55 2.34 -10.03
N ASP A 36 -2.98 3.20 -10.86
CA ASP A 36 -1.66 2.96 -11.41
C ASP A 36 -0.76 4.16 -11.21
N ILE A 37 0.53 3.93 -11.38
CA ILE A 37 1.54 4.95 -11.15
C ILE A 37 2.50 4.94 -12.33
N GLN A 38 2.63 6.08 -13.00
CA GLN A 38 3.62 6.29 -14.04
C GLN A 38 5.02 6.36 -13.42
N PRO A 39 6.08 5.92 -14.11
CA PRO A 39 7.43 6.04 -13.60
C PRO A 39 7.84 7.48 -13.33
N GLY A 40 8.66 7.67 -12.32
CA GLY A 40 9.23 8.96 -11.97
C GLY A 40 8.65 9.55 -10.69
N LYS A 41 9.48 10.28 -9.96
CA LYS A 41 9.12 10.85 -8.66
C LYS A 41 7.95 11.84 -8.74
N ALA A 42 7.81 12.55 -9.87
CA ALA A 42 6.75 13.54 -10.03
C ALA A 42 5.35 12.93 -10.08
N HIS A 43 5.25 11.63 -10.35
CA HIS A 43 3.98 10.93 -10.50
C HIS A 43 3.57 10.11 -9.27
N PHE A 44 4.15 10.40 -8.13
CA PHE A 44 3.91 9.63 -6.90
C PHE A 44 2.43 9.60 -6.50
N ARG A 45 2.07 8.53 -5.78
CA ARG A 45 0.79 8.41 -5.08
C ARG A 45 1.05 8.44 -3.59
N GLY A 46 0.06 8.90 -2.81
CA GLY A 46 0.20 9.04 -1.37
C GLY A 46 0.74 10.40 -0.99
N GLY A 47 1.73 10.46 -0.11
CA GLY A 47 2.16 11.70 0.48
C GLY A 47 1.19 12.13 1.57
N HIS A 48 0.70 11.15 2.34
CA HIS A 48 -0.29 11.37 3.38
C HIS A 48 -0.23 10.26 4.42
N TYR A 49 -1.01 10.43 5.48
CA TYR A 49 -1.28 9.37 6.44
C TYR A 49 -2.77 9.39 6.81
N HIS A 50 -3.25 8.27 7.33
CA HIS A 50 -4.64 8.12 7.75
C HIS A 50 -4.70 7.98 9.25
N LYS A 51 -5.71 8.59 9.88
CA LYS A 51 -5.86 8.54 11.33
C LYS A 51 -6.33 7.18 11.83
N SER A 52 -7.24 6.55 11.12
CA SER A 52 -7.90 5.32 11.56
C SER A 52 -7.82 4.17 10.57
N LYS A 53 -7.49 4.46 9.33
CA LYS A 53 -7.53 3.49 8.23
C LYS A 53 -6.26 2.66 8.19
N THR A 54 -6.43 1.34 8.16
CA THR A 54 -5.37 0.40 7.78
C THR A 54 -5.50 0.15 6.28
N GLU A 55 -4.46 0.45 5.52
CA GLU A 55 -4.47 0.23 4.07
C GLU A 55 -3.73 -1.03 3.71
N VAL A 56 -4.27 -1.75 2.72
CA VAL A 56 -3.59 -2.90 2.13
C VAL A 56 -3.46 -2.64 0.63
N PHE A 57 -2.23 -2.72 0.12
CA PHE A 57 -1.92 -2.59 -1.29
C PHE A 57 -1.47 -3.93 -1.85
N TYR A 58 -1.98 -4.29 -3.02
CA TYR A 58 -1.52 -5.46 -3.76
C TYR A 58 -0.98 -5.00 -5.10
N VAL A 59 0.28 -5.33 -5.39
CA VAL A 59 0.92 -4.95 -6.66
C VAL A 59 0.55 -5.97 -7.73
N ILE A 60 -0.24 -5.55 -8.70
CA ILE A 60 -0.68 -6.38 -9.82
C ILE A 60 0.45 -6.57 -10.82
N SER A 61 1.16 -5.49 -11.14
CA SER A 61 2.27 -5.52 -12.08
C SER A 61 3.19 -4.32 -11.87
N GLY A 62 4.42 -4.42 -12.34
CA GLY A 62 5.41 -3.37 -12.24
C GLY A 62 6.17 -3.39 -10.93
N SER A 63 6.84 -2.28 -10.63
CA SER A 63 7.63 -2.13 -9.41
C SER A 63 7.54 -0.72 -8.86
N CYS A 64 7.63 -0.60 -7.55
CA CYS A 64 7.41 0.64 -6.85
C CYS A 64 8.29 0.71 -5.60
N LEU A 65 8.74 1.92 -5.27
CA LEU A 65 9.41 2.21 -4.02
C LEU A 65 8.39 2.82 -3.07
N ILE A 66 8.27 2.28 -1.88
CA ILE A 66 7.41 2.82 -0.83
C ILE A 66 8.28 3.48 0.22
N ARG A 67 8.05 4.78 0.43
CA ARG A 67 8.68 5.54 1.50
C ARG A 67 7.69 5.69 2.65
N TYR A 68 8.16 5.58 3.87
CA TYR A 68 7.28 5.69 5.03
C TYR A 68 7.95 6.44 6.19
N TYR A 69 7.10 7.02 7.03
CA TYR A 69 7.49 7.68 8.26
C TYR A 69 6.40 7.49 9.31
N ASP A 70 6.81 6.96 10.47
CA ASP A 70 5.91 6.79 11.61
C ASP A 70 6.18 7.92 12.60
N PRO A 71 5.27 8.89 12.76
CA PRO A 71 5.49 10.01 13.66
C PRO A 71 5.52 9.63 15.14
N ASP A 72 4.91 8.51 15.52
CA ASP A 72 4.88 8.09 16.93
C ASP A 72 6.22 7.50 17.39
N THR A 73 6.88 6.75 16.52
CA THR A 73 8.13 6.06 16.84
C THR A 73 9.35 6.73 16.22
N GLY A 74 9.15 7.58 15.22
CA GLY A 74 10.23 8.13 14.41
C GLY A 74 10.81 7.15 13.41
N GLU A 75 10.28 5.93 13.32
CA GLU A 75 10.73 4.95 12.34
C GLU A 75 10.44 5.45 10.95
N HIS A 76 11.44 5.36 10.06
CA HIS A 76 11.27 5.77 8.68
C HIS A 76 12.17 4.92 7.78
N GLY A 77 11.88 4.91 6.51
CA GLY A 77 12.67 4.17 5.55
C GLY A 77 11.97 4.06 4.21
N SER A 78 12.49 3.15 3.42
CA SER A 78 11.89 2.81 2.13
C SER A 78 12.17 1.35 1.82
N PHE A 79 11.29 0.77 1.02
CA PHE A 79 11.47 -0.60 0.53
C PHE A 79 10.80 -0.74 -0.83
N GLY A 80 11.35 -1.66 -1.63
CA GLY A 80 10.80 -1.96 -2.96
C GLY A 80 9.71 -3.01 -2.91
N VAL A 81 8.73 -2.87 -3.79
CA VAL A 81 7.69 -3.86 -4.02
C VAL A 81 7.55 -4.11 -5.51
N GLN A 82 7.10 -5.29 -5.86
CA GLN A 82 6.93 -5.71 -7.25
C GLN A 82 5.71 -6.62 -7.37
N GLU A 83 5.46 -7.10 -8.57
CA GLU A 83 4.31 -7.97 -8.87
C GLU A 83 4.11 -9.04 -7.80
N ALA A 84 2.87 -9.19 -7.36
CA ALA A 84 2.41 -10.13 -6.34
C ALA A 84 2.82 -9.79 -4.90
N ASP A 85 3.53 -8.69 -4.67
CA ASP A 85 3.78 -8.24 -3.31
C ASP A 85 2.55 -7.56 -2.72
N MET A 86 2.39 -7.70 -1.42
CA MET A 86 1.32 -7.07 -0.67
C MET A 86 1.90 -6.28 0.50
N VAL A 87 1.35 -5.10 0.74
CA VAL A 87 1.83 -4.19 1.79
C VAL A 87 0.67 -3.76 2.66
N THR A 88 0.89 -3.79 3.96
CA THR A 88 -0.07 -3.25 4.94
C THR A 88 0.54 -2.01 5.58
N ILE A 89 -0.21 -0.91 5.54
CA ILE A 89 0.15 0.36 6.17
C ILE A 89 -0.81 0.60 7.32
N LEU A 90 -0.28 0.67 8.53
CA LEU A 90 -1.09 0.91 9.72
C LEU A 90 -1.53 2.38 9.81
N PRO A 91 -2.57 2.68 10.60
CA PRO A 91 -2.97 4.06 10.85
C PRO A 91 -1.79 4.90 11.36
N MET A 92 -1.80 6.17 11.04
CA MET A 92 -0.79 7.16 11.42
C MET A 92 0.57 7.01 10.74
N CYS A 93 0.77 5.99 9.91
CA CYS A 93 2.01 5.85 9.14
C CYS A 93 1.92 6.64 7.83
N ALA A 94 2.73 7.69 7.71
CA ALA A 94 2.83 8.45 6.48
C ALA A 94 3.54 7.61 5.42
N HIS A 95 3.06 7.69 4.18
CA HIS A 95 3.64 6.87 3.10
C HIS A 95 3.49 7.56 1.76
N ARG A 96 4.39 7.19 0.84
CA ARG A 96 4.39 7.69 -0.53
C ARG A 96 4.94 6.59 -1.43
N MET A 97 4.29 6.38 -2.59
CA MET A 97 4.66 5.36 -3.55
C MET A 97 5.20 6.01 -4.81
N GLU A 98 6.40 5.59 -5.23
CA GLU A 98 7.06 6.09 -6.45
C GLU A 98 7.36 4.90 -7.35
N ALA A 99 6.83 4.90 -8.55
CA ALA A 99 7.04 3.79 -9.47
C ALA A 99 8.41 3.86 -10.15
N GLU A 100 9.07 2.71 -10.24
CA GLU A 100 10.29 2.52 -11.03
C GLU A 100 9.93 2.06 -12.44
N GLU A 101 8.91 1.21 -12.52
CA GLU A 101 8.26 0.80 -13.76
C GLU A 101 6.78 1.12 -13.62
N PHE A 102 6.06 1.26 -14.74
CA PHE A 102 4.61 1.43 -14.67
C PHE A 102 4.01 0.38 -13.74
N CYS A 103 3.35 0.84 -12.70
CA CYS A 103 2.92 -0.02 -11.60
C CYS A 103 1.40 0.01 -11.47
N GLN A 104 0.79 -1.16 -11.42
CA GLN A 104 -0.64 -1.31 -11.21
C GLN A 104 -0.90 -1.87 -9.82
N VAL A 105 -1.81 -1.25 -9.08
CA VAL A 105 -2.05 -1.58 -7.68
C VAL A 105 -3.54 -1.67 -7.39
N MET A 106 -3.93 -2.66 -6.61
CA MET A 106 -5.23 -2.70 -5.96
C MET A 106 -5.07 -2.32 -4.49
N GLU A 107 -6.01 -1.56 -3.99
CA GLU A 107 -6.01 -1.09 -2.61
C GLU A 107 -7.35 -1.37 -1.97
N PHE A 108 -7.33 -1.70 -0.68
CA PHE A 108 -8.54 -1.72 0.14
C PHE A 108 -8.17 -1.36 1.59
N SER A 109 -9.18 -1.03 2.37
CA SER A 109 -8.99 -0.77 3.79
C SER A 109 -9.68 -1.83 4.64
N LEU A 110 -9.22 -1.97 5.87
CA LEU A 110 -9.78 -2.93 6.83
C LEU A 110 -10.86 -2.28 7.70
N GLU A 111 -11.01 -0.95 7.64
CA GLU A 111 -12.04 -0.18 8.34
C GLU A 111 -12.82 0.65 7.34
N ASP A 112 -14.09 0.87 7.64
CA ASP A 112 -14.93 1.75 6.85
C ASP A 112 -14.78 3.18 7.36
N VAL A 113 -13.98 3.98 6.64
CA VAL A 113 -13.67 5.36 7.03
C VAL A 113 -14.02 6.33 5.91
N ASP A 114 -14.29 7.59 6.29
CA ASP A 114 -14.45 8.67 5.33
C ASP A 114 -13.04 9.19 4.96
N TYR A 115 -12.66 9.02 3.72
CA TYR A 115 -11.35 9.45 3.22
C TYR A 115 -11.09 10.92 3.51
N ALA A 116 -12.08 11.78 3.29
CA ALA A 116 -11.89 13.23 3.41
C ALA A 116 -11.55 13.68 4.84
N THR A 117 -12.09 13.01 5.84
CA THR A 117 -11.85 13.38 7.25
C THR A 117 -10.73 12.57 7.89
N ASP A 118 -10.38 11.42 7.32
CA ASP A 118 -9.38 10.50 7.88
C ASP A 118 -7.98 10.73 7.31
N THR A 119 -7.85 11.49 6.23
CA THR A 119 -6.59 11.63 5.50
C THR A 119 -5.94 12.99 5.74
N LEU A 120 -4.65 12.97 6.07
CA LEU A 120 -3.85 14.17 6.33
C LEU A 120 -2.60 14.16 5.45
N VAL A 121 -2.30 15.31 4.86
CA VAL A 121 -1.13 15.46 3.98
C VAL A 121 0.16 15.35 4.78
N TYR A 122 1.16 14.69 4.21
CA TYR A 122 2.52 14.63 4.74
C TYR A 122 3.50 14.84 3.59
N HIS A 123 4.44 15.75 3.77
CA HIS A 123 5.43 16.08 2.74
C HIS A 123 6.73 15.32 2.97
N PHE A 124 7.06 14.42 2.05
CA PHE A 124 8.35 13.73 2.03
C PHE A 124 9.37 14.59 1.26
N ASP A 125 10.60 14.57 1.72
CA ASP A 125 11.71 15.28 1.05
C ASP A 125 12.14 14.59 -0.25
#